data_1c006b185e3f04e27a11aa07d5d13739
#
_entry.id   1c006b185e3f04e27a11aa07d5d13739
#
_cell.length_a   1.000
_cell.length_b   1.000
_cell.length_c   1.000
_cell.angle_alpha   90.00
_cell.angle_beta   90.00
_cell.angle_gamma   90.00
#
_symmetry.space_group_name_H-M   'P 1'
#
loop_
_entity.id
_entity.type
_entity.pdbx_description
1 polymer ?
#
loop_
_entity_poly.entity_id
_entity_poly.type
_entity_poly.pdbx_seq_one_letter_code
_entity_poly.pdbx_strand_id
1 'polypeptide(L)'
;MKTVTLNNGVEMPVLGLGTYKTTDPNECLTSVRDALELGYRMIDTAQFYDNEEFVGQAVAFSDVPREDIFITTKVWPTRFSDARASLMESMKKLRTDYIDLVLLHWPYGDIYAAWRDLEAMNREGLVRAIGVSNFNTDRLIDLMNFNEIAPAVNQIETNLYAQRLEEHEWLERLGVAHEGYMPFGQGRIDELFQSPRLLEIAARHGKSTRQVALRYQLQCGVIIIPKSVHRERIQANADVFDFELSPAEMLEIRSMDKGAPMTGTPETPDRVMKVTGFRLPERKQ
;
A
#
# COMPACT_ATOMS: atom_id res chain seq x y z
N MET A 1 8.91 -5.44 -14.90
CA MET A 1 7.64 -4.84 -14.39
C MET A 1 7.68 -3.35 -14.66
N LYS A 2 6.53 -2.68 -14.89
CA LYS A 2 6.48 -1.21 -15.04
C LYS A 2 6.77 -0.54 -13.70
N THR A 3 7.46 0.60 -13.72
CA THR A 3 7.83 1.41 -12.55
C THR A 3 7.30 2.83 -12.67
N VAL A 4 7.27 3.53 -11.57
CA VAL A 4 7.11 4.98 -11.45
C VAL A 4 8.31 5.54 -10.68
N THR A 5 8.81 6.68 -11.12
CA THR A 5 9.89 7.39 -10.43
C THR A 5 9.30 8.23 -9.30
N LEU A 6 9.67 7.95 -8.05
CA LEU A 6 9.26 8.72 -6.88
C LEU A 6 9.94 10.10 -6.85
N ASN A 7 9.44 11.02 -6.02
CA ASN A 7 9.97 12.38 -5.89
C ASN A 7 11.46 12.48 -5.48
N ASN A 8 12.00 11.39 -4.92
CA ASN A 8 13.41 11.28 -4.54
C ASN A 8 14.27 10.49 -5.56
N GLY A 9 13.71 10.16 -6.73
CA GLY A 9 14.39 9.44 -7.82
C GLY A 9 14.42 7.92 -7.70
N VAL A 10 13.82 7.34 -6.67
CA VAL A 10 13.71 5.88 -6.52
C VAL A 10 12.65 5.32 -7.46
N GLU A 11 13.00 4.28 -8.21
CA GLU A 11 12.05 3.56 -9.06
C GLU A 11 11.22 2.57 -8.24
N MET A 12 9.89 2.72 -8.24
CA MET A 12 8.95 1.86 -7.53
C MET A 12 8.07 1.10 -8.52
N PRO A 13 7.93 -0.24 -8.41
CA PRO A 13 7.00 -0.99 -9.24
C PRO A 13 5.55 -0.51 -9.04
N VAL A 14 4.77 -0.44 -10.13
CA VAL A 14 3.36 0.01 -10.06
C VAL A 14 2.39 -1.08 -9.60
N LEU A 15 2.88 -2.32 -9.45
CA LEU A 15 2.13 -3.48 -8.95
C LEU A 15 2.98 -4.25 -7.95
N GLY A 16 2.44 -4.49 -6.76
CA GLY A 16 3.04 -5.31 -5.71
C GLY A 16 2.11 -6.37 -5.16
N LEU A 17 2.66 -7.28 -4.36
CA LEU A 17 1.88 -8.22 -3.55
C LEU A 17 1.66 -7.63 -2.16
N GLY A 18 0.39 -7.39 -1.78
CA GLY A 18 0.02 -7.08 -0.40
C GLY A 18 -0.03 -8.34 0.47
N THR A 19 0.45 -8.25 1.71
CA THR A 19 0.50 -9.40 2.64
C THR A 19 -0.43 -9.26 3.86
N TYR A 20 -1.27 -8.23 3.92
CA TYR A 20 -2.19 -8.04 5.04
C TYR A 20 -3.11 -9.25 5.25
N LYS A 21 -3.26 -9.71 6.51
CA LYS A 21 -4.01 -10.93 6.88
C LYS A 21 -3.45 -12.25 6.31
N THR A 22 -2.20 -12.27 5.92
CA THR A 22 -1.50 -13.52 5.62
C THR A 22 -0.66 -13.89 6.85
N THR A 23 -1.31 -14.49 7.85
CA THR A 23 -0.73 -14.78 9.16
C THR A 23 -0.22 -16.23 9.29
N ASP A 24 -0.68 -17.14 8.42
CA ASP A 24 -0.09 -18.48 8.36
C ASP A 24 1.29 -18.43 7.71
N PRO A 25 2.32 -18.97 8.37
CA PRO A 25 3.70 -18.93 7.88
C PRO A 25 3.87 -19.55 6.49
N ASN A 26 3.25 -20.70 6.24
CA ASN A 26 3.38 -21.41 4.97
C ASN A 26 2.65 -20.69 3.84
N GLU A 27 1.45 -20.14 4.11
CA GLU A 27 0.75 -19.32 3.13
C GLU A 27 1.55 -18.05 2.79
N CYS A 28 2.16 -17.40 3.78
CA CYS A 28 2.98 -16.21 3.55
C CYS A 28 4.21 -16.53 2.69
N LEU A 29 4.99 -17.53 3.10
CA LEU A 29 6.17 -18.00 2.36
C LEU A 29 5.81 -18.38 0.92
N THR A 30 4.74 -19.17 0.73
CA THR A 30 4.34 -19.66 -0.59
C THR A 30 3.86 -18.51 -1.46
N SER A 31 3.00 -17.61 -0.96
CA SER A 31 2.46 -16.52 -1.75
C SER A 31 3.52 -15.52 -2.19
N VAL A 32 4.49 -15.20 -1.34
CA VAL A 32 5.61 -14.31 -1.69
C VAL A 32 6.51 -14.97 -2.73
N ARG A 33 6.87 -16.25 -2.56
CA ARG A 33 7.66 -17.00 -3.54
C ARG A 33 6.92 -17.06 -4.89
N ASP A 34 5.65 -17.44 -4.91
CA ASP A 34 4.84 -17.50 -6.12
C ASP A 34 4.79 -16.14 -6.83
N ALA A 35 4.65 -15.04 -6.09
CA ALA A 35 4.67 -13.70 -6.68
C ALA A 35 6.02 -13.40 -7.34
N LEU A 36 7.13 -13.66 -6.67
CA LEU A 36 8.48 -13.43 -7.23
C LEU A 36 8.74 -14.28 -8.47
N GLU A 37 8.35 -15.57 -8.46
CA GLU A 37 8.42 -16.47 -9.64
C GLU A 37 7.55 -15.97 -10.81
N LEU A 38 6.39 -15.38 -10.51
CA LEU A 38 5.48 -14.80 -11.51
C LEU A 38 5.91 -13.39 -11.98
N GLY A 39 7.07 -12.90 -11.54
CA GLY A 39 7.66 -11.65 -12.02
C GLY A 39 7.29 -10.42 -11.18
N TYR A 40 6.61 -10.56 -10.04
CA TYR A 40 6.49 -9.45 -9.10
C TYR A 40 7.87 -9.02 -8.59
N ARG A 41 8.00 -7.71 -8.35
CA ARG A 41 9.23 -7.12 -7.80
C ARG A 41 8.93 -6.16 -6.65
N MET A 42 7.71 -6.19 -6.10
CA MET A 42 7.33 -5.41 -4.92
C MET A 42 6.50 -6.26 -3.97
N ILE A 43 6.87 -6.23 -2.68
CA ILE A 43 6.16 -6.89 -1.58
C ILE A 43 5.85 -5.84 -0.52
N ASP A 44 4.56 -5.70 -0.20
CA ASP A 44 4.08 -4.80 0.85
C ASP A 44 3.73 -5.59 2.11
N THR A 45 4.39 -5.24 3.21
CA THR A 45 4.13 -5.76 4.55
C THR A 45 4.03 -4.63 5.58
N ALA A 46 3.97 -4.94 6.87
CA ALA A 46 3.99 -4.00 7.98
C ALA A 46 4.32 -4.71 9.30
N GLN A 47 4.83 -3.98 10.28
CA GLN A 47 5.03 -4.48 11.65
C GLN A 47 3.75 -5.08 12.24
N PHE A 48 2.61 -4.43 11.99
CA PHE A 48 1.29 -4.85 12.49
C PHE A 48 0.78 -6.17 11.88
N TYR A 49 1.35 -6.64 10.77
CA TYR A 49 0.86 -7.85 10.10
C TYR A 49 1.43 -9.14 10.69
N ASP A 50 2.45 -9.04 11.56
CA ASP A 50 3.15 -10.15 12.21
C ASP A 50 3.70 -11.20 11.23
N ASN A 51 4.07 -10.77 10.02
CA ASN A 51 4.55 -11.66 8.97
C ASN A 51 5.87 -11.22 8.30
N GLU A 52 6.52 -10.15 8.80
CA GLU A 52 7.79 -9.66 8.25
C GLU A 52 8.87 -10.74 8.19
N GLU A 53 8.92 -11.64 9.19
CA GLU A 53 9.90 -12.75 9.23
C GLU A 53 9.68 -13.73 8.06
N PHE A 54 8.44 -14.06 7.75
CA PHE A 54 8.09 -14.97 6.66
C PHE A 54 8.31 -14.35 5.30
N VAL A 55 8.01 -13.04 5.16
CA VAL A 55 8.35 -12.26 3.97
C VAL A 55 9.87 -12.25 3.77
N GLY A 56 10.64 -11.92 4.81
CA GLY A 56 12.10 -11.90 4.74
C GLY A 56 12.69 -13.26 4.41
N GLN A 57 12.13 -14.34 4.97
CA GLN A 57 12.54 -15.71 4.65
C GLN A 57 12.25 -16.05 3.19
N ALA A 58 11.06 -15.73 2.66
CA ALA A 58 10.70 -15.99 1.28
C ALA A 58 11.60 -15.25 0.28
N VAL A 59 11.90 -13.97 0.58
CA VAL A 59 12.83 -13.15 -0.23
C VAL A 59 14.24 -13.73 -0.20
N ALA A 60 14.75 -14.08 0.98
CA ALA A 60 16.12 -14.61 1.14
C ALA A 60 16.34 -15.97 0.46
N PHE A 61 15.27 -16.77 0.27
CA PHE A 61 15.33 -18.06 -0.42
C PHE A 61 14.87 -18.00 -1.89
N SER A 62 14.57 -16.80 -2.41
CA SER A 62 14.22 -16.63 -3.82
C SER A 62 15.48 -16.56 -4.70
N ASP A 63 15.34 -16.92 -5.97
CA ASP A 63 16.40 -16.73 -6.97
C ASP A 63 16.50 -15.28 -7.48
N VAL A 64 15.64 -14.37 -6.98
CA VAL A 64 15.64 -12.96 -7.37
C VAL A 64 16.59 -12.19 -6.46
N PRO A 65 17.58 -11.46 -7.00
CA PRO A 65 18.50 -10.64 -6.20
C PRO A 65 17.73 -9.63 -5.33
N ARG A 66 18.22 -9.39 -4.09
CA ARG A 66 17.57 -8.46 -3.15
C ARG A 66 17.39 -7.05 -3.73
N GLU A 67 18.35 -6.58 -4.51
CA GLU A 67 18.34 -5.28 -5.17
C GLU A 67 17.26 -5.14 -6.25
N ASP A 68 16.75 -6.25 -6.76
CA ASP A 68 15.65 -6.28 -7.73
C ASP A 68 14.27 -6.37 -7.05
N ILE A 69 14.23 -6.48 -5.72
CA ILE A 69 12.98 -6.60 -4.95
C ILE A 69 12.75 -5.32 -4.14
N PHE A 70 11.61 -4.67 -4.36
CA PHE A 70 11.16 -3.51 -3.62
C PHE A 70 10.34 -3.96 -2.40
N ILE A 71 10.82 -3.72 -1.20
CA ILE A 71 10.15 -4.11 0.06
C ILE A 71 9.59 -2.86 0.73
N THR A 72 8.27 -2.86 0.98
CA THR A 72 7.61 -1.87 1.81
C THR A 72 7.28 -2.46 3.17
N THR A 73 7.63 -1.75 4.24
CA THR A 73 7.09 -2.02 5.59
C THR A 73 6.59 -0.73 6.24
N LYS A 74 5.90 -0.86 7.39
CA LYS A 74 5.21 0.27 8.02
C LYS A 74 5.43 0.25 9.53
N VAL A 75 5.77 1.43 10.10
CA VAL A 75 5.89 1.62 11.54
C VAL A 75 4.50 1.84 12.13
N TRP A 76 4.15 1.06 13.16
CA TRP A 76 2.87 1.21 13.84
C TRP A 76 2.89 2.39 14.84
N PRO A 77 1.80 3.14 15.05
CA PRO A 77 1.78 4.34 15.90
C PRO A 77 2.32 4.17 17.33
N THR A 78 2.13 3.02 17.95
CA THR A 78 2.66 2.75 19.30
C THR A 78 4.19 2.61 19.34
N ARG A 79 4.84 2.56 18.18
CA ARG A 79 6.30 2.47 18.01
C ARG A 79 6.91 3.78 17.45
N PHE A 80 6.14 4.87 17.37
CA PHE A 80 6.65 6.13 16.83
C PHE A 80 7.70 6.79 17.73
N SER A 81 7.62 6.59 19.05
CA SER A 81 8.64 7.10 19.98
C SER A 81 9.99 6.36 19.92
N ASP A 82 10.03 5.19 19.28
CA ASP A 82 11.23 4.37 19.06
C ASP A 82 11.29 3.85 17.61
N ALA A 83 10.88 4.68 16.65
CA ALA A 83 10.71 4.32 15.25
C ALA A 83 12.00 3.70 14.66
N ARG A 84 13.15 4.31 14.90
CA ARG A 84 14.44 3.78 14.47
C ARG A 84 14.71 2.37 15.02
N ALA A 85 14.55 2.18 16.33
CA ALA A 85 14.81 0.88 16.96
C ALA A 85 13.85 -0.18 16.42
N SER A 86 12.57 0.17 16.25
CA SER A 86 11.56 -0.74 15.69
C SER A 86 11.85 -1.13 14.24
N LEU A 87 12.40 -0.24 13.44
CA LEU A 87 12.80 -0.54 12.06
C LEU A 87 14.05 -1.41 11.98
N MET A 88 15.00 -1.28 12.90
CA MET A 88 16.13 -2.22 12.99
C MET A 88 15.62 -3.64 13.32
N GLU A 89 14.56 -3.78 14.12
CA GLU A 89 13.89 -5.07 14.34
C GLU A 89 13.23 -5.59 13.04
N SER A 90 12.55 -4.71 12.30
CA SER A 90 11.94 -5.04 10.99
C SER A 90 13.01 -5.52 9.99
N MET A 91 14.13 -4.80 9.87
CA MET A 91 15.24 -5.19 8.98
C MET A 91 15.79 -6.57 9.33
N LYS A 92 15.92 -6.88 10.63
CA LYS A 92 16.34 -8.22 11.09
C LYS A 92 15.33 -9.31 10.68
N LYS A 93 14.03 -9.07 10.87
CA LYS A 93 12.96 -10.00 10.45
C LYS A 93 12.93 -10.16 8.93
N LEU A 94 13.05 -9.06 8.20
CA LEU A 94 13.08 -9.04 6.74
C LEU A 94 14.41 -9.56 6.16
N ARG A 95 15.43 -9.84 6.99
CA ARG A 95 16.75 -10.36 6.59
C ARG A 95 17.43 -9.48 5.54
N THR A 96 17.42 -8.18 5.77
CA THR A 96 17.96 -7.19 4.82
C THR A 96 18.70 -6.07 5.53
N ASP A 97 19.69 -5.49 4.86
CA ASP A 97 20.47 -4.36 5.36
C ASP A 97 19.86 -2.99 5.02
N TYR A 98 18.82 -2.98 4.19
CA TYR A 98 18.08 -1.77 3.84
C TYR A 98 16.62 -2.09 3.51
N ILE A 99 15.74 -1.08 3.63
CA ILE A 99 14.33 -1.15 3.23
C ILE A 99 14.09 -0.17 2.08
N ASP A 100 13.33 -0.57 1.07
CA ASP A 100 13.07 0.29 -0.10
C ASP A 100 12.08 1.41 0.23
N LEU A 101 11.00 1.11 0.96
CA LEU A 101 10.01 2.10 1.40
C LEU A 101 9.55 1.82 2.83
N VAL A 102 9.62 2.82 3.68
CA VAL A 102 9.03 2.79 5.02
C VAL A 102 7.90 3.80 5.12
N LEU A 103 6.74 3.36 5.62
CA LEU A 103 5.58 4.21 5.83
C LEU A 103 5.29 4.42 7.33
N LEU A 104 4.92 5.63 7.73
CA LEU A 104 4.16 5.83 8.96
C LEU A 104 2.73 5.30 8.72
N HIS A 105 2.33 4.25 9.45
CA HIS A 105 1.12 3.47 9.11
C HIS A 105 -0.20 4.23 9.32
N TRP A 106 -0.23 5.21 10.25
CA TRP A 106 -1.39 6.05 10.58
C TRP A 106 -0.96 7.46 11.03
N PRO A 107 -1.80 8.48 10.82
CA PRO A 107 -1.47 9.88 11.16
C PRO A 107 -1.64 10.22 12.67
N TYR A 108 -1.36 9.28 13.57
CA TYR A 108 -1.59 9.44 15.01
C TYR A 108 -0.36 9.06 15.83
N GLY A 109 -0.19 9.71 16.98
CA GLY A 109 0.98 9.56 17.83
C GLY A 109 2.04 10.62 17.55
N ASP A 110 3.28 10.37 17.95
CA ASP A 110 4.39 11.33 17.74
C ASP A 110 4.96 11.21 16.32
N ILE A 111 4.12 11.61 15.34
CA ILE A 111 4.45 11.50 13.91
C ILE A 111 5.69 12.30 13.51
N TYR A 112 5.91 13.47 14.15
CA TYR A 112 7.05 14.33 13.80
C TYR A 112 8.37 13.76 14.31
N ALA A 113 8.41 13.18 15.52
CA ALA A 113 9.60 12.50 16.00
C ALA A 113 9.91 11.27 15.14
N ALA A 114 8.89 10.43 14.88
CA ALA A 114 9.05 9.28 14.01
C ALA A 114 9.51 9.67 12.61
N TRP A 115 8.97 10.75 12.04
CA TRP A 115 9.38 11.22 10.71
C TRP A 115 10.85 11.62 10.67
N ARG A 116 11.34 12.35 11.69
CA ARG A 116 12.77 12.75 11.78
C ARG A 116 13.69 11.52 11.93
N ASP A 117 13.25 10.46 12.61
CA ASP A 117 13.96 9.19 12.64
C ASP A 117 14.04 8.57 11.23
N LEU A 118 12.93 8.58 10.47
CA LEU A 118 12.92 8.10 9.08
C LEU A 118 13.82 8.96 8.17
N GLU A 119 13.80 10.28 8.31
CA GLU A 119 14.70 11.18 7.58
C GLU A 119 16.17 10.86 7.86
N ALA A 120 16.53 10.63 9.12
CA ALA A 120 17.89 10.25 9.51
C ALA A 120 18.30 8.91 8.88
N MET A 121 17.43 7.89 8.97
CA MET A 121 17.69 6.57 8.36
C MET A 121 17.77 6.63 6.83
N ASN A 122 16.99 7.51 6.19
CA ASN A 122 17.07 7.76 4.75
C ASN A 122 18.43 8.37 4.36
N ARG A 123 18.92 9.39 5.09
CA ARG A 123 20.25 9.99 4.85
C ARG A 123 21.40 9.00 5.08
N GLU A 124 21.22 8.04 5.99
CA GLU A 124 22.18 6.96 6.26
C GLU A 124 22.14 5.85 5.18
N GLY A 125 21.15 5.85 4.28
CA GLY A 125 20.98 4.82 3.26
C GLY A 125 20.35 3.52 3.76
N LEU A 126 19.86 3.49 5.01
CA LEU A 126 19.14 2.33 5.58
C LEU A 126 17.70 2.21 5.04
N VAL A 127 17.12 3.33 4.59
CA VAL A 127 15.80 3.40 3.98
C VAL A 127 15.90 4.21 2.69
N ARG A 128 15.50 3.64 1.54
CA ARG A 128 15.64 4.31 0.23
C ARG A 128 14.58 5.39 0.00
N ALA A 129 13.35 5.15 0.45
CA ALA A 129 12.24 6.10 0.37
C ALA A 129 11.41 6.07 1.65
N ILE A 130 10.90 7.24 2.06
CA ILE A 130 10.02 7.37 3.22
C ILE A 130 8.68 7.92 2.80
N GLY A 131 7.60 7.46 3.43
CA GLY A 131 6.24 7.85 3.09
C GLY A 131 5.27 7.68 4.26
N VAL A 132 4.01 7.81 3.95
CA VAL A 132 2.94 7.74 4.95
C VAL A 132 1.81 6.83 4.46
N SER A 133 0.94 6.43 5.38
CA SER A 133 -0.28 5.69 5.05
C SER A 133 -1.47 6.25 5.83
N ASN A 134 -2.63 6.33 5.19
CA ASN A 134 -3.87 6.86 5.78
C ASN A 134 -3.80 8.34 6.19
N PHE A 135 -2.90 9.13 5.60
CA PHE A 135 -2.86 10.57 5.83
C PHE A 135 -3.84 11.27 4.90
N ASN A 136 -4.72 12.09 5.46
CA ASN A 136 -5.49 13.03 4.67
C ASN A 136 -4.56 14.16 4.20
N THR A 137 -5.01 14.89 3.19
CA THR A 137 -4.18 15.90 2.51
C THR A 137 -3.71 17.02 3.44
N ASP A 138 -4.56 17.47 4.39
CA ASP A 138 -4.21 18.47 5.40
C ASP A 138 -3.07 18.00 6.31
N ARG A 139 -3.11 16.73 6.77
CA ARG A 139 -2.07 16.13 7.59
C ARG A 139 -0.77 15.91 6.82
N LEU A 140 -0.89 15.60 5.53
CA LEU A 140 0.25 15.44 4.65
C LEU A 140 0.98 16.79 4.45
N ILE A 141 0.23 17.86 4.15
CA ILE A 141 0.77 19.20 3.97
C ILE A 141 1.44 19.67 5.27
N ASP A 142 0.79 19.46 6.42
CA ASP A 142 1.34 19.82 7.73
C ASP A 142 2.67 19.08 7.98
N LEU A 143 2.76 17.79 7.73
CA LEU A 143 3.99 17.02 7.86
C LEU A 143 5.10 17.57 6.94
N MET A 144 4.78 17.86 5.68
CA MET A 144 5.74 18.40 4.70
C MET A 144 6.25 19.78 5.08
N ASN A 145 5.39 20.62 5.68
CA ASN A 145 5.77 22.00 6.02
C ASN A 145 6.77 22.09 7.18
N PHE A 146 6.80 21.08 8.06
CA PHE A 146 7.62 21.11 9.28
C PHE A 146 8.78 20.11 9.30
N ASN A 147 9.05 19.47 8.17
CA ASN A 147 10.16 18.51 8.03
C ASN A 147 10.92 18.75 6.71
N GLU A 148 12.11 18.15 6.57
CA GLU A 148 13.01 18.46 5.46
C GLU A 148 12.77 17.56 4.22
N ILE A 149 12.37 16.30 4.43
CA ILE A 149 12.14 15.35 3.36
C ILE A 149 10.62 15.17 3.19
N ALA A 150 10.11 15.44 1.99
CA ALA A 150 8.72 15.20 1.66
C ALA A 150 8.43 13.69 1.57
N PRO A 151 7.23 13.23 1.99
CA PRO A 151 6.80 11.86 1.73
C PRO A 151 6.87 11.52 0.24
N ALA A 152 7.45 10.36 -0.09
CA ALA A 152 7.50 9.87 -1.46
C ALA A 152 6.18 9.21 -1.90
N VAL A 153 5.48 8.60 -0.94
CA VAL A 153 4.25 7.83 -1.14
C VAL A 153 3.24 8.15 -0.04
N ASN A 154 1.96 8.23 -0.40
CA ASN A 154 0.85 8.10 0.54
C ASN A 154 0.02 6.87 0.15
N GLN A 155 0.00 5.84 1.02
CA GLN A 155 -0.76 4.62 0.82
C GLN A 155 -2.14 4.74 1.47
N ILE A 156 -3.20 4.79 0.66
CA ILE A 156 -4.58 4.98 1.13
C ILE A 156 -5.52 3.93 0.54
N GLU A 157 -6.67 3.68 1.21
CA GLU A 157 -7.71 2.82 0.65
C GLU A 157 -8.17 3.33 -0.71
N THR A 158 -8.03 2.48 -1.74
CA THR A 158 -8.44 2.85 -3.09
C THR A 158 -9.06 1.64 -3.80
N ASN A 159 -10.31 1.78 -4.24
CA ASN A 159 -11.06 0.78 -5.01
C ASN A 159 -12.15 1.48 -5.82
N LEU A 160 -12.94 0.73 -6.60
CA LEU A 160 -13.93 1.34 -7.52
C LEU A 160 -15.06 2.11 -6.81
N TYR A 161 -15.35 1.85 -5.52
CA TYR A 161 -16.32 2.61 -4.73
C TYR A 161 -15.68 3.73 -3.89
N ALA A 162 -14.37 3.71 -3.75
CA ALA A 162 -13.59 4.71 -3.03
C ALA A 162 -12.37 5.08 -3.88
N GLN A 163 -12.60 5.82 -4.97
CA GLN A 163 -11.57 6.10 -5.98
C GLN A 163 -10.59 7.18 -5.53
N ARG A 164 -10.93 7.91 -4.48
CA ARG A 164 -10.05 8.93 -3.87
C ARG A 164 -9.58 10.00 -4.87
N LEU A 165 -10.50 10.46 -5.70
CA LEU A 165 -10.20 11.34 -6.83
C LEU A 165 -9.61 12.69 -6.37
N GLU A 166 -10.20 13.31 -5.34
CA GLU A 166 -9.72 14.58 -4.79
C GLU A 166 -8.34 14.41 -4.14
N GLU A 167 -8.17 13.37 -3.33
CA GLU A 167 -6.89 13.07 -2.71
C GLU A 167 -5.81 12.77 -3.76
N HIS A 168 -6.18 12.06 -4.83
CA HIS A 168 -5.25 11.77 -5.92
C HIS A 168 -4.75 13.06 -6.60
N GLU A 169 -5.65 14.00 -6.93
CA GLU A 169 -5.30 15.31 -7.49
C GLU A 169 -4.36 16.11 -6.56
N TRP A 170 -4.60 16.06 -5.25
CA TRP A 170 -3.71 16.69 -4.28
C TRP A 170 -2.35 16.01 -4.23
N LEU A 171 -2.30 14.67 -4.23
CA LEU A 171 -1.05 13.92 -4.21
C LEU A 171 -0.20 14.24 -5.45
N GLU A 172 -0.80 14.29 -6.65
CA GLU A 172 -0.12 14.71 -7.87
C GLU A 172 0.47 16.12 -7.74
N ARG A 173 -0.30 17.09 -7.24
CA ARG A 173 0.16 18.48 -7.02
C ARG A 173 1.30 18.58 -6.01
N LEU A 174 1.35 17.69 -5.04
CA LEU A 174 2.39 17.64 -4.00
C LEU A 174 3.62 16.81 -4.44
N GLY A 175 3.55 16.15 -5.59
CA GLY A 175 4.60 15.25 -6.06
C GLY A 175 4.74 13.99 -5.21
N VAL A 176 3.65 13.52 -4.59
CA VAL A 176 3.58 12.32 -3.74
C VAL A 176 2.89 11.22 -4.50
N ALA A 177 3.48 10.04 -4.61
CA ALA A 177 2.88 8.91 -5.32
C ALA A 177 1.68 8.36 -4.54
N HIS A 178 0.58 8.06 -5.26
CA HIS A 178 -0.61 7.44 -4.72
C HIS A 178 -0.49 5.92 -4.79
N GLU A 179 -0.42 5.25 -3.63
CA GLU A 179 -0.50 3.80 -3.55
C GLU A 179 -1.84 3.37 -2.96
N GLY A 180 -2.55 2.47 -3.66
CA GLY A 180 -3.89 2.00 -3.29
C GLY A 180 -3.87 0.63 -2.62
N TYR A 181 -4.30 0.55 -1.35
CA TYR A 181 -4.60 -0.72 -0.72
C TYR A 181 -6.08 -1.10 -0.84
N MET A 182 -6.43 -2.37 -0.63
CA MET A 182 -7.80 -2.91 -0.79
C MET A 182 -8.42 -2.69 -2.19
N PRO A 183 -7.71 -2.96 -3.30
CA PRO A 183 -8.23 -2.68 -4.64
C PRO A 183 -9.54 -3.42 -4.96
N PHE A 184 -9.86 -4.48 -4.20
CA PHE A 184 -11.10 -5.27 -4.32
C PHE A 184 -12.05 -5.09 -3.14
N GLY A 185 -11.85 -4.07 -2.26
CA GLY A 185 -12.75 -3.77 -1.15
C GLY A 185 -12.87 -4.85 -0.06
N GLN A 186 -11.98 -5.85 -0.03
CA GLN A 186 -11.99 -6.97 0.95
C GLN A 186 -13.36 -7.68 1.08
N GLY A 187 -14.03 -7.96 -0.02
CA GLY A 187 -15.34 -8.61 -0.05
C GLY A 187 -16.55 -7.69 0.16
N ARG A 188 -16.33 -6.42 0.49
CA ARG A 188 -17.42 -5.46 0.75
C ARG A 188 -18.05 -4.88 -0.52
N ILE A 189 -17.45 -5.14 -1.68
CA ILE A 189 -17.91 -4.66 -2.99
C ILE A 189 -18.02 -5.82 -4.00
N ASP A 190 -18.18 -7.06 -3.52
CA ASP A 190 -18.24 -8.22 -4.42
C ASP A 190 -19.42 -8.15 -5.40
N GLU A 191 -20.54 -7.52 -5.01
CA GLU A 191 -21.67 -7.25 -5.88
C GLU A 191 -21.31 -6.36 -7.08
N LEU A 192 -20.36 -5.43 -6.92
CA LEU A 192 -19.90 -4.58 -8.01
C LEU A 192 -19.26 -5.39 -9.14
N PHE A 193 -18.47 -6.42 -8.79
CA PHE A 193 -17.81 -7.30 -9.76
C PHE A 193 -18.78 -8.20 -10.53
N GLN A 194 -20.06 -8.21 -10.15
CA GLN A 194 -21.16 -8.88 -10.85
C GLN A 194 -22.06 -7.87 -11.59
N SER A 195 -21.76 -6.57 -11.56
CA SER A 195 -22.56 -5.56 -12.23
C SER A 195 -22.52 -5.76 -13.76
N PRO A 196 -23.66 -5.64 -14.48
CA PRO A 196 -23.68 -5.83 -15.93
C PRO A 196 -22.66 -4.94 -16.66
N ARG A 197 -22.53 -3.70 -16.25
CA ARG A 197 -21.59 -2.73 -16.85
C ARG A 197 -20.13 -3.21 -16.77
N LEU A 198 -19.70 -3.65 -15.59
CA LEU A 198 -18.31 -4.10 -15.41
C LEU A 198 -18.07 -5.43 -16.13
N LEU A 199 -19.08 -6.31 -16.18
CA LEU A 199 -19.02 -7.57 -16.95
C LEU A 199 -18.91 -7.30 -18.46
N GLU A 200 -19.63 -6.32 -19.00
CA GLU A 200 -19.54 -5.94 -20.42
C GLU A 200 -18.15 -5.39 -20.77
N ILE A 201 -17.58 -4.52 -19.93
CA ILE A 201 -16.21 -4.03 -20.11
C ILE A 201 -15.23 -5.20 -20.06
N ALA A 202 -15.33 -6.06 -19.08
CA ALA A 202 -14.47 -7.22 -18.92
C ALA A 202 -14.51 -8.16 -20.15
N ALA A 203 -15.73 -8.44 -20.66
CA ALA A 203 -15.93 -9.28 -21.83
C ALA A 203 -15.29 -8.69 -23.11
N ARG A 204 -15.35 -7.36 -23.31
CA ARG A 204 -14.71 -6.69 -24.46
C ARG A 204 -13.20 -6.90 -24.51
N HIS A 205 -12.56 -6.97 -23.34
CA HIS A 205 -11.12 -7.16 -23.21
C HIS A 205 -10.69 -8.60 -23.00
N GLY A 206 -11.64 -9.56 -22.90
CA GLY A 206 -11.33 -10.97 -22.56
C GLY A 206 -10.71 -11.12 -21.15
N LYS A 207 -11.03 -10.22 -20.24
CA LYS A 207 -10.49 -10.16 -18.86
C LYS A 207 -11.59 -10.35 -17.81
N SER A 208 -11.19 -10.62 -16.57
CA SER A 208 -12.11 -10.60 -15.45
C SER A 208 -12.42 -9.18 -14.99
N THR A 209 -13.55 -8.98 -14.31
CA THR A 209 -13.92 -7.69 -13.71
C THR A 209 -12.88 -7.19 -12.70
N ARG A 210 -12.18 -8.11 -12.01
CA ARG A 210 -11.07 -7.75 -11.09
C ARG A 210 -9.84 -7.22 -11.83
N GLN A 211 -9.50 -7.81 -12.98
CA GLN A 211 -8.41 -7.27 -13.83
C GLN A 211 -8.77 -5.90 -14.40
N VAL A 212 -10.02 -5.68 -14.80
CA VAL A 212 -10.52 -4.36 -15.21
C VAL A 212 -10.37 -3.34 -14.08
N ALA A 213 -10.71 -3.71 -12.83
CA ALA A 213 -10.56 -2.83 -11.68
C ALA A 213 -9.10 -2.46 -11.38
N LEU A 214 -8.17 -3.41 -11.50
CA LEU A 214 -6.74 -3.14 -11.34
C LEU A 214 -6.23 -2.26 -12.49
N ARG A 215 -6.62 -2.56 -13.73
CA ARG A 215 -6.22 -1.77 -14.89
C ARG A 215 -6.71 -0.32 -14.80
N TYR A 216 -7.94 -0.12 -14.36
CA TYR A 216 -8.49 1.21 -14.11
C TYR A 216 -7.61 2.02 -13.16
N GLN A 217 -7.30 1.47 -11.99
CA GLN A 217 -6.45 2.13 -10.99
C GLN A 217 -5.05 2.45 -11.55
N LEU A 218 -4.43 1.50 -12.26
CA LEU A 218 -3.15 1.72 -12.93
C LEU A 218 -3.21 2.83 -13.99
N GLN A 219 -4.30 2.93 -14.76
CA GLN A 219 -4.48 3.99 -15.74
C GLN A 219 -4.77 5.35 -15.11
N CYS A 220 -5.29 5.37 -13.87
CA CYS A 220 -5.38 6.58 -13.06
C CYS A 220 -4.06 6.96 -12.37
N GLY A 221 -2.94 6.26 -12.63
CA GLY A 221 -1.66 6.56 -11.98
C GLY A 221 -1.53 6.02 -10.55
N VAL A 222 -2.44 5.16 -10.09
CA VAL A 222 -2.40 4.56 -8.75
C VAL A 222 -1.54 3.30 -8.75
N ILE A 223 -0.58 3.23 -7.85
CA ILE A 223 0.20 2.02 -7.56
C ILE A 223 -0.70 1.04 -6.80
N ILE A 224 -0.72 -0.23 -7.17
CA ILE A 224 -1.66 -1.20 -6.60
C ILE A 224 -0.96 -2.36 -5.91
N ILE A 225 -1.53 -2.81 -4.78
CA ILE A 225 -1.02 -3.92 -3.96
C ILE A 225 -2.12 -4.95 -3.65
N PRO A 226 -2.67 -5.65 -4.67
CA PRO A 226 -3.65 -6.69 -4.43
C PRO A 226 -3.07 -7.83 -3.59
N LYS A 227 -3.85 -8.33 -2.61
CA LYS A 227 -3.49 -9.48 -1.77
C LYS A 227 -4.09 -10.76 -2.32
N SER A 228 -3.29 -11.79 -2.44
CA SER A 228 -3.76 -13.16 -2.62
C SER A 228 -2.76 -14.17 -2.04
N VAL A 229 -3.26 -15.34 -1.62
CA VAL A 229 -2.45 -16.51 -1.25
C VAL A 229 -2.61 -17.65 -2.27
N HIS A 230 -3.36 -17.42 -3.34
CA HIS A 230 -3.61 -18.38 -4.42
C HIS A 230 -2.80 -18.00 -5.66
N ARG A 231 -1.93 -18.89 -6.12
CA ARG A 231 -1.01 -18.65 -7.24
C ARG A 231 -1.74 -18.17 -8.51
N GLU A 232 -2.86 -18.81 -8.85
CA GLU A 232 -3.66 -18.44 -10.02
C GLU A 232 -4.24 -17.03 -9.93
N ARG A 233 -4.59 -16.56 -8.73
CA ARG A 233 -5.07 -15.18 -8.53
C ARG A 233 -3.91 -14.17 -8.55
N ILE A 234 -2.74 -14.54 -8.01
CA ILE A 234 -1.53 -13.72 -8.08
C ILE A 234 -1.17 -13.53 -9.57
N GLN A 235 -1.18 -14.60 -10.36
CA GLN A 235 -0.94 -14.54 -11.80
C GLN A 235 -1.98 -13.67 -12.52
N ALA A 236 -3.27 -13.86 -12.25
CA ALA A 236 -4.33 -13.06 -12.86
C ALA A 236 -4.22 -11.57 -12.51
N ASN A 237 -3.80 -11.23 -11.28
CA ASN A 237 -3.58 -9.84 -10.88
C ASN A 237 -2.40 -9.18 -11.61
N ALA A 238 -1.41 -9.95 -12.07
CA ALA A 238 -0.30 -9.45 -12.87
C ALA A 238 -0.65 -9.30 -14.37
N ASP A 239 -1.66 -10.01 -14.84
CA ASP A 239 -2.10 -10.03 -16.24
C ASP A 239 -3.05 -8.85 -16.54
N VAL A 240 -2.52 -7.61 -16.37
CA VAL A 240 -3.26 -6.34 -16.50
C VAL A 240 -2.54 -5.29 -17.36
N PHE A 241 -1.41 -5.67 -17.97
CA PHE A 241 -0.57 -4.76 -18.74
C PHE A 241 -0.70 -4.90 -20.28
N ASP A 242 -1.44 -5.90 -20.74
CA ASP A 242 -1.62 -6.27 -22.15
C ASP A 242 -2.87 -5.69 -22.80
N PHE A 243 -3.69 -4.94 -22.04
CA PHE A 243 -4.88 -4.24 -22.54
C PHE A 243 -4.98 -2.82 -21.95
N GLU A 244 -5.84 -2.00 -22.55
CA GLU A 244 -6.07 -0.63 -22.13
C GLU A 244 -7.56 -0.29 -22.18
N LEU A 245 -8.07 0.34 -21.11
CA LEU A 245 -9.43 0.83 -21.05
C LEU A 245 -9.54 2.11 -21.88
N SER A 246 -10.58 2.18 -22.73
CA SER A 246 -10.89 3.37 -23.50
C SER A 246 -11.33 4.55 -22.61
N PRO A 247 -11.24 5.80 -23.08
CA PRO A 247 -11.73 6.95 -22.32
C PRO A 247 -13.19 6.83 -21.87
N ALA A 248 -14.05 6.20 -22.68
CA ALA A 248 -15.46 5.98 -22.35
C ALA A 248 -15.61 4.98 -21.20
N GLU A 249 -14.84 3.87 -21.20
CA GLU A 249 -14.82 2.87 -20.13
C GLU A 249 -14.24 3.47 -18.82
N MET A 250 -13.20 4.30 -18.92
CA MET A 250 -12.66 5.02 -17.78
C MET A 250 -13.71 5.93 -17.13
N LEU A 251 -14.47 6.69 -17.92
CA LEU A 251 -15.57 7.54 -17.43
C LEU A 251 -16.70 6.71 -16.80
N GLU A 252 -17.05 5.58 -17.42
CA GLU A 252 -18.07 4.68 -16.90
C GLU A 252 -17.68 4.12 -15.54
N ILE A 253 -16.43 3.64 -15.39
CA ILE A 253 -15.93 3.12 -14.11
C ILE A 253 -15.79 4.26 -13.09
N ARG A 254 -15.34 5.45 -13.50
CA ARG A 254 -15.27 6.64 -12.64
C ARG A 254 -16.64 6.97 -12.02
N SER A 255 -17.73 6.79 -12.75
CA SER A 255 -19.09 7.03 -12.25
C SER A 255 -19.56 6.06 -11.15
N MET A 256 -18.81 5.00 -10.88
CA MET A 256 -19.12 4.04 -9.81
C MET A 256 -18.63 4.50 -8.43
N ASP A 257 -17.83 5.57 -8.36
CA ASP A 257 -17.31 6.12 -7.11
C ASP A 257 -18.44 6.52 -6.15
N LYS A 258 -18.28 6.17 -4.88
CA LYS A 258 -19.18 6.57 -3.78
C LYS A 258 -18.60 7.68 -2.91
N GLY A 259 -17.38 8.13 -3.21
CA GLY A 259 -16.70 9.25 -2.58
C GLY A 259 -16.27 9.04 -1.14
N ALA A 260 -16.31 7.80 -0.62
CA ALA A 260 -15.92 7.54 0.77
C ALA A 260 -15.22 6.19 0.93
N PRO A 261 -14.15 6.12 1.76
CA PRO A 261 -13.48 4.87 2.06
C PRO A 261 -14.40 3.91 2.82
N MET A 262 -14.33 2.62 2.50
CA MET A 262 -15.19 1.58 3.09
C MET A 262 -14.75 1.19 4.50
N THR A 263 -13.50 1.44 4.84
CA THR A 263 -12.95 1.23 6.20
C THR A 263 -13.30 2.37 7.15
N GLY A 264 -14.01 3.38 6.67
CA GLY A 264 -14.32 4.62 7.39
C GLY A 264 -13.19 5.64 7.31
N THR A 265 -13.49 6.87 7.70
CA THR A 265 -12.50 7.95 7.72
C THR A 265 -11.44 7.69 8.80
N PRO A 266 -10.19 8.14 8.60
CA PRO A 266 -9.16 8.04 9.62
C PRO A 266 -9.51 8.79 10.92
N GLU A 267 -10.22 9.91 10.86
CA GLU A 267 -10.36 10.90 11.94
C GLU A 267 -11.41 10.59 12.98
N THR A 268 -11.91 9.37 13.10
CA THR A 268 -12.88 9.04 14.15
C THR A 268 -12.18 8.75 15.48
N PRO A 269 -12.74 9.19 16.65
CA PRO A 269 -12.18 8.87 17.96
C PRO A 269 -11.98 7.36 18.18
N ASP A 270 -12.92 6.53 17.72
CA ASP A 270 -12.81 5.07 17.82
C ASP A 270 -11.63 4.52 17.04
N ARG A 271 -11.36 5.10 15.86
CA ARG A 271 -10.19 4.73 15.06
C ARG A 271 -8.90 5.07 15.77
N VAL A 272 -8.81 6.29 16.31
CA VAL A 272 -7.62 6.74 17.06
C VAL A 272 -7.38 5.83 18.27
N MET A 273 -8.41 5.56 19.07
CA MET A 273 -8.30 4.66 20.22
C MET A 273 -7.82 3.26 19.82
N LYS A 274 -8.40 2.71 18.76
CA LYS A 274 -8.01 1.38 18.25
C LYS A 274 -6.55 1.33 17.80
N VAL A 275 -6.10 2.35 17.09
CA VAL A 275 -4.76 2.40 16.48
C VAL A 275 -3.68 2.71 17.50
N THR A 276 -3.97 3.59 18.48
CA THR A 276 -3.03 4.02 19.52
C THR A 276 -3.06 3.15 20.78
N GLY A 277 -4.07 2.28 20.92
CA GLY A 277 -4.27 1.51 22.15
C GLY A 277 -4.82 2.33 23.32
N PHE A 278 -5.28 3.58 23.08
CA PHE A 278 -5.84 4.43 24.12
C PHE A 278 -7.13 3.83 24.66
N ARG A 279 -7.29 3.83 25.99
CA ARG A 279 -8.50 3.40 26.70
C ARG A 279 -9.10 4.58 27.43
N LEU A 280 -10.42 4.73 27.36
CA LEU A 280 -11.13 5.73 28.14
C LEU A 280 -10.94 5.44 29.64
N PRO A 281 -10.72 6.48 30.48
CA PRO A 281 -10.70 6.31 31.93
C PRO A 281 -12.06 5.78 32.39
N GLU A 282 -12.03 4.86 33.37
CA GLU A 282 -13.26 4.40 34.02
C GLU A 282 -14.01 5.60 34.61
N ARG A 283 -15.31 5.72 34.27
CA ARG A 283 -16.15 6.75 34.95
C ARG A 283 -16.19 6.40 36.40
N LYS A 284 -15.59 7.23 37.25
CA LYS A 284 -15.85 7.18 38.69
C LYS A 284 -17.35 7.44 38.86
N GLN A 285 -18.12 6.45 39.34
CA GLN A 285 -19.51 6.58 39.77
C GLN A 285 -19.60 7.47 41.00
#